data_c2e6039af6c9bceb51bda88a4ad62759
#
_entry.id   c2e6039af6c9bceb51bda88a4ad62759
#
_cell.length_a   1.000
_cell.length_b   1.000
_cell.length_c   1.000
_cell.angle_alpha   90.00
_cell.angle_beta   90.00
_cell.angle_gamma   90.00
#
_symmetry.space_group_name_H-M   'P 1'
#
loop_
_entity.id
_entity.type
_entity.pdbx_description
1 polymer ?
#
loop_
_entity_poly.entity_id
_entity_poly.type
_entity_poly.pdbx_seq_one_letter_code
_entity_poly.pdbx_strand_id
1 'polypeptide(L)'
;MDIQLESVFTLSYKKGESVRGFSYVSHELIYFYSGRGKIYINDIPYHYQPNSVLLTQSKEVKDYDADCYSEYTCIRFKSLKYIQKFRSGLYVLKDQSVYQLFKSIKREYAEKKISYHELCNMKTAEILVELLRNSLQCEKDSDIYKLIKEIDSTMLFQKRIADIAEELNYNPDYLRQKFKKIAGVSLKAYIMQQRIQNACKLLEQENYSC
;
A
#
# COMPACT_ATOMS: atom_id res chain seq x y z
N MET A 1 20.86 -5.88 -7.22
CA MET A 1 19.54 -6.02 -6.57
C MET A 1 18.98 -7.36 -6.96
N ASP A 2 18.22 -7.99 -6.05
CA ASP A 2 17.62 -9.31 -6.22
C ASP A 2 16.17 -9.22 -6.77
N ILE A 3 15.96 -8.36 -7.77
CA ILE A 3 14.65 -8.16 -8.37
C ILE A 3 14.53 -9.07 -9.60
N GLN A 4 13.46 -9.86 -9.62
CA GLN A 4 13.13 -10.75 -10.71
C GLN A 4 11.68 -10.50 -11.16
N LEU A 5 11.52 -9.87 -12.31
CA LEU A 5 10.22 -9.61 -12.91
C LEU A 5 9.56 -10.93 -13.34
N GLU A 6 8.27 -11.08 -13.06
CA GLU A 6 7.48 -12.24 -13.45
C GLU A 6 6.48 -11.91 -14.55
N SER A 7 5.75 -10.80 -14.41
CA SER A 7 4.75 -10.42 -15.40
C SER A 7 4.45 -8.92 -15.37
N VAL A 8 4.00 -8.42 -16.53
CA VAL A 8 3.50 -7.05 -16.70
C VAL A 8 2.19 -7.12 -17.47
N PHE A 9 1.14 -6.52 -16.94
CA PHE A 9 -0.16 -6.48 -17.60
C PHE A 9 -0.91 -5.18 -17.28
N THR A 10 -1.79 -4.78 -18.19
CA THR A 10 -2.69 -3.62 -18.02
C THR A 10 -4.10 -4.13 -17.87
N LEU A 11 -4.80 -3.63 -16.88
CA LEU A 11 -6.20 -3.95 -16.59
C LEU A 11 -6.99 -2.66 -16.35
N SER A 12 -8.31 -2.81 -16.35
CA SER A 12 -9.24 -1.73 -16.01
C SER A 12 -10.35 -2.25 -15.12
N TYR A 13 -10.87 -1.36 -14.28
CA TYR A 13 -12.11 -1.56 -13.54
C TYR A 13 -13.21 -0.65 -14.09
N LYS A 14 -14.43 -1.17 -14.17
CA LYS A 14 -15.62 -0.37 -14.45
C LYS A 14 -16.09 0.33 -13.17
N LYS A 15 -16.88 1.39 -13.33
CA LYS A 15 -17.53 2.04 -12.19
C LYS A 15 -18.36 1.03 -11.39
N GLY A 16 -18.18 1.01 -10.08
CA GLY A 16 -18.87 0.12 -9.16
C GLY A 16 -18.37 -1.32 -9.14
N GLU A 17 -17.34 -1.64 -9.91
CA GLU A 17 -16.72 -2.95 -9.87
C GLU A 17 -15.96 -3.14 -8.55
N SER A 18 -16.14 -4.32 -7.96
CA SER A 18 -15.49 -4.72 -6.72
C SER A 18 -14.85 -6.08 -6.89
N VAL A 19 -13.64 -6.24 -6.38
CA VAL A 19 -12.91 -7.51 -6.37
C VAL A 19 -12.46 -7.79 -4.95
N ARG A 20 -12.58 -9.05 -4.50
CA ARG A 20 -12.36 -9.42 -3.11
C ARG A 20 -11.40 -10.59 -2.95
N GLY A 21 -10.63 -10.54 -1.84
CA GLY A 21 -9.94 -11.67 -1.25
C GLY A 21 -8.84 -12.28 -2.09
N PHE A 22 -8.17 -11.52 -2.96
CA PHE A 22 -7.11 -12.11 -3.75
C PHE A 22 -5.71 -11.74 -3.25
N SER A 23 -4.85 -12.72 -3.34
CA SER A 23 -3.48 -12.68 -2.86
C SER A 23 -2.56 -13.39 -3.85
N TYR A 24 -1.32 -12.97 -3.92
CA TYR A 24 -0.30 -13.58 -4.78
C TYR A 24 0.98 -13.87 -4.01
N VAL A 25 1.74 -14.85 -4.48
CA VAL A 25 3.08 -15.15 -3.93
C VAL A 25 4.16 -14.17 -4.41
N SER A 26 3.82 -13.25 -5.28
CA SER A 26 4.69 -12.20 -5.82
C SER A 26 4.40 -10.87 -5.15
N HIS A 27 5.38 -9.97 -5.17
CA HIS A 27 5.16 -8.55 -4.89
C HIS A 27 4.54 -7.87 -6.10
N GLU A 28 3.78 -6.81 -5.88
CA GLU A 28 3.16 -6.06 -6.97
C GLU A 28 3.43 -4.57 -6.85
N LEU A 29 3.73 -3.96 -7.98
CA LEU A 29 3.69 -2.52 -8.20
C LEU A 29 2.56 -2.21 -9.18
N ILE A 30 1.60 -1.39 -8.76
CA ILE A 30 0.44 -1.03 -9.56
C ILE A 30 0.41 0.49 -9.74
N TYR A 31 0.52 0.94 -10.99
CA TYR A 31 0.41 2.35 -11.34
C TYR A 31 -0.97 2.65 -11.90
N PHE A 32 -1.68 3.61 -11.31
CA PHE A 32 -2.99 4.06 -11.75
C PHE A 32 -2.87 5.23 -12.71
N TYR A 33 -3.25 5.01 -13.98
CA TYR A 33 -3.26 6.04 -15.02
C TYR A 33 -4.49 6.94 -14.91
N SER A 34 -5.63 6.35 -14.56
CA SER A 34 -6.90 7.04 -14.45
C SER A 34 -7.77 6.42 -13.35
N GLY A 35 -8.83 7.14 -12.99
CA GLY A 35 -9.83 6.66 -12.06
C GLY A 35 -9.55 6.98 -10.61
N ARG A 36 -10.49 6.58 -9.77
CA ARG A 36 -10.46 6.68 -8.29
C ARG A 36 -11.21 5.52 -7.69
N GLY A 37 -10.84 5.18 -6.48
CA GLY A 37 -11.49 4.12 -5.72
C GLY A 37 -10.74 3.81 -4.44
N LYS A 38 -11.05 2.67 -3.86
CA LYS A 38 -10.45 2.18 -2.63
C LYS A 38 -9.75 0.86 -2.90
N ILE A 39 -8.62 0.69 -2.25
CA ILE A 39 -7.91 -0.57 -2.17
C ILE A 39 -7.71 -0.87 -0.70
N TYR A 40 -8.00 -2.09 -0.32
CA TYR A 40 -7.72 -2.57 1.02
C TYR A 40 -6.52 -3.52 0.93
N ILE A 41 -5.54 -3.34 1.80
CA ILE A 41 -4.43 -4.28 2.00
C ILE A 41 -4.55 -4.79 3.42
N ASN A 42 -4.85 -6.07 3.61
CA ASN A 42 -5.12 -6.65 4.92
C ASN A 42 -6.12 -5.79 5.71
N ASP A 43 -7.26 -5.45 5.10
CA ASP A 43 -8.35 -4.62 5.62
C ASP A 43 -8.02 -3.12 5.83
N ILE A 44 -6.79 -2.68 5.55
CA ILE A 44 -6.41 -1.26 5.64
C ILE A 44 -6.77 -0.54 4.34
N PRO A 45 -7.66 0.47 4.37
CA PRO A 45 -8.09 1.17 3.17
C PRO A 45 -7.08 2.22 2.69
N TYR A 46 -6.86 2.25 1.39
CA TYR A 46 -6.09 3.26 0.66
C TYR A 46 -6.95 3.83 -0.47
N HIS A 47 -6.95 5.14 -0.64
CA HIS A 47 -7.70 5.82 -1.70
C HIS A 47 -6.78 6.10 -2.89
N TYR A 48 -6.91 5.32 -3.98
CA TYR A 48 -6.12 5.56 -5.18
C TYR A 48 -6.71 6.65 -6.05
N GLN A 49 -5.83 7.31 -6.77
CA GLN A 49 -6.12 8.35 -7.75
C GLN A 49 -5.08 8.30 -8.89
N PRO A 50 -5.27 9.03 -9.99
CA PRO A 50 -4.24 9.10 -11.03
C PRO A 50 -2.87 9.50 -10.47
N ASN A 51 -1.80 8.96 -11.04
CA ASN A 51 -0.40 9.15 -10.61
C ASN A 51 -0.10 8.60 -9.20
N SER A 52 -0.85 7.63 -8.73
CA SER A 52 -0.48 6.87 -7.54
C SER A 52 0.07 5.48 -7.90
N VAL A 53 0.97 5.00 -7.06
CA VAL A 53 1.55 3.66 -7.14
C VAL A 53 1.20 2.89 -5.88
N LEU A 54 0.56 1.74 -6.05
CA LEU A 54 0.40 0.77 -4.97
C LEU A 54 1.58 -0.18 -4.97
N LEU A 55 2.19 -0.37 -3.83
CA LEU A 55 3.13 -1.45 -3.56
C LEU A 55 2.48 -2.44 -2.60
N THR A 56 2.45 -3.72 -2.97
CA THR A 56 2.03 -4.80 -2.08
C THR A 56 3.09 -5.87 -2.00
N GLN A 57 3.21 -6.46 -0.82
CA GLN A 57 4.11 -7.57 -0.61
C GLN A 57 3.43 -8.92 -0.88
N SER A 58 4.25 -9.95 -1.03
CA SER A 58 3.79 -11.32 -1.23
C SER A 58 2.82 -11.75 -0.12
N LYS A 59 1.75 -12.45 -0.51
CA LYS A 59 0.72 -13.05 0.36
C LYS A 59 -0.20 -12.05 1.08
N GLU A 60 -0.09 -10.75 0.84
CA GLU A 60 -1.06 -9.81 1.36
C GLU A 60 -2.41 -9.96 0.65
N VAL A 61 -3.48 -9.91 1.42
CA VAL A 61 -4.86 -9.97 0.89
C VAL A 61 -5.28 -8.58 0.44
N LYS A 62 -5.91 -8.52 -0.72
CA LYS A 62 -6.32 -7.25 -1.34
C LYS A 62 -7.77 -7.30 -1.78
N ASP A 63 -8.45 -6.18 -1.53
CA ASP A 63 -9.77 -5.89 -2.05
C ASP A 63 -9.73 -4.58 -2.84
N TYR A 64 -10.55 -4.48 -3.87
CA TYR A 64 -10.66 -3.27 -4.70
C TYR A 64 -12.11 -2.85 -4.86
N ASP A 65 -12.35 -1.54 -4.74
CA ASP A 65 -13.63 -0.89 -5.05
C ASP A 65 -13.36 0.28 -5.99
N ALA A 66 -13.94 0.25 -7.20
CA ALA A 66 -13.77 1.31 -8.19
C ALA A 66 -14.93 2.29 -8.15
N ASP A 67 -14.67 3.55 -7.78
CA ASP A 67 -15.68 4.63 -7.77
C ASP A 67 -16.04 5.09 -9.20
N CYS A 68 -15.11 4.94 -10.14
CA CYS A 68 -15.29 5.24 -11.56
C CYS A 68 -14.40 4.33 -12.41
N TYR A 69 -14.50 4.43 -13.75
CA TYR A 69 -13.58 3.70 -14.64
C TYR A 69 -12.13 4.04 -14.29
N SER A 70 -11.36 3.00 -14.11
CA SER A 70 -9.96 3.09 -13.69
C SER A 70 -9.10 2.20 -14.57
N GLU A 71 -7.96 2.72 -15.03
CA GLU A 71 -6.95 1.97 -15.80
C GLU A 71 -5.63 1.95 -15.04
N TYR A 72 -4.98 0.78 -15.00
CA TYR A 72 -3.72 0.58 -14.31
C TYR A 72 -2.82 -0.47 -14.97
N THR A 73 -1.51 -0.35 -14.75
CA THR A 73 -0.54 -1.40 -15.07
C THR A 73 -0.02 -2.03 -13.79
N CYS A 74 -0.03 -3.35 -13.75
CA CYS A 74 0.55 -4.13 -12.67
C CYS A 74 1.85 -4.77 -13.15
N ILE A 75 2.89 -4.64 -12.32
CA ILE A 75 4.19 -5.32 -12.44
C ILE A 75 4.30 -6.28 -11.28
N ARG A 76 4.40 -7.59 -11.56
CA ARG A 76 4.68 -8.62 -10.56
C ARG A 76 6.15 -8.98 -10.58
N PHE A 77 6.73 -9.09 -9.41
CA PHE A 77 8.15 -9.39 -9.26
C PHE A 77 8.44 -10.16 -7.96
N LYS A 78 9.57 -10.82 -7.92
CA LYS A 78 10.15 -11.43 -6.72
C LYS A 78 11.34 -10.62 -6.23
N SER A 79 11.51 -10.55 -4.92
CA SER A 79 12.68 -10.01 -4.23
C SER A 79 12.69 -10.56 -2.81
N LEU A 80 13.85 -11.00 -2.33
CA LEU A 80 13.99 -11.56 -0.99
C LEU A 80 14.50 -10.52 0.02
N LYS A 81 15.48 -9.72 -0.38
CA LYS A 81 16.18 -8.79 0.53
C LYS A 81 15.77 -7.35 0.30
N TYR A 82 15.72 -6.92 -0.96
CA TYR A 82 15.52 -5.50 -1.26
C TYR A 82 14.15 -5.00 -0.86
N ILE A 83 13.11 -5.84 -1.06
CA ILE A 83 11.73 -5.49 -0.72
C ILE A 83 11.49 -5.26 0.77
N GLN A 84 12.31 -5.81 1.66
CA GLN A 84 12.17 -5.63 3.11
C GLN A 84 12.36 -4.18 3.56
N LYS A 85 12.95 -3.33 2.72
CA LYS A 85 13.11 -1.89 2.97
C LYS A 85 11.81 -1.10 2.76
N PHE A 86 10.80 -1.72 2.18
CA PHE A 86 9.55 -1.07 1.76
C PHE A 86 8.40 -1.52 2.63
N ARG A 87 7.41 -0.66 2.74
CA ARG A 87 6.11 -1.00 3.31
C ARG A 87 5.08 -1.07 2.19
N SER A 88 4.14 -1.99 2.32
CA SER A 88 2.96 -2.01 1.47
C SER A 88 2.13 -0.75 1.71
N GLY A 89 1.56 -0.22 0.65
CA GLY A 89 0.77 1.00 0.72
C GLY A 89 0.73 1.77 -0.59
N LEU A 90 0.06 2.90 -0.55
CA LEU A 90 -0.14 3.78 -1.68
C LEU A 90 0.83 4.97 -1.62
N TYR A 91 1.59 5.16 -2.69
CA TYR A 91 2.54 6.24 -2.89
C TYR A 91 1.97 7.22 -3.93
N VAL A 92 1.78 8.47 -3.54
CA VAL A 92 1.33 9.54 -4.46
C VAL A 92 2.57 10.28 -4.95
N LEU A 93 2.79 10.26 -6.27
CA LEU A 93 3.99 10.81 -6.90
C LEU A 93 3.74 12.21 -7.41
N LYS A 94 4.74 13.07 -7.25
CA LYS A 94 4.67 14.47 -7.69
C LYS A 94 5.17 14.68 -9.11
N ASP A 95 6.03 13.80 -9.59
CA ASP A 95 6.66 13.89 -10.90
C ASP A 95 6.23 12.75 -11.84
N GLN A 96 6.65 12.86 -13.10
CA GLN A 96 6.32 11.92 -14.17
C GLN A 96 7.37 10.81 -14.36
N SER A 97 8.43 10.76 -13.57
CA SER A 97 9.54 9.82 -13.77
C SER A 97 9.06 8.36 -13.69
N VAL A 98 8.33 8.03 -12.64
CA VAL A 98 7.78 6.69 -12.44
C VAL A 98 6.75 6.32 -13.52
N TYR A 99 5.93 7.28 -13.97
CA TYR A 99 5.03 7.06 -15.11
C TYR A 99 5.79 6.62 -16.37
N GLN A 100 6.90 7.28 -16.69
CA GLN A 100 7.73 6.93 -17.85
C GLN A 100 8.38 5.55 -17.70
N LEU A 101 8.79 5.20 -16.47
CA LEU A 101 9.33 3.87 -16.18
C LEU A 101 8.28 2.78 -16.41
N PHE A 102 7.06 2.94 -15.92
CA PHE A 102 5.96 1.99 -16.17
C PHE A 102 5.66 1.85 -17.66
N LYS A 103 5.57 2.94 -18.41
CA LYS A 103 5.40 2.90 -19.87
C LYS A 103 6.53 2.17 -20.57
N SER A 104 7.77 2.43 -20.16
CA SER A 104 8.95 1.80 -20.73
C SER A 104 8.98 0.29 -20.45
N ILE A 105 8.69 -0.13 -19.20
CA ILE A 105 8.62 -1.55 -18.84
C ILE A 105 7.52 -2.24 -19.65
N LYS A 106 6.32 -1.64 -19.75
CA LYS A 106 5.22 -2.18 -20.55
C LYS A 106 5.64 -2.42 -22.01
N ARG A 107 6.34 -1.46 -22.63
CA ARG A 107 6.83 -1.58 -23.99
C ARG A 107 7.88 -2.68 -24.11
N GLU A 108 8.92 -2.68 -23.30
CA GLU A 108 9.98 -3.69 -23.30
C GLU A 108 9.43 -5.10 -23.12
N TYR A 109 8.49 -5.26 -22.17
CA TYR A 109 7.88 -6.55 -21.89
C TYR A 109 7.00 -7.05 -23.05
N ALA A 110 6.36 -6.15 -23.81
CA ALA A 110 5.58 -6.49 -24.99
C ALA A 110 6.45 -6.83 -26.20
N GLU A 111 7.52 -6.07 -26.44
CA GLU A 111 8.43 -6.23 -27.58
C GLU A 111 9.38 -7.40 -27.42
N LYS A 112 9.70 -7.81 -26.20
CA LYS A 112 10.60 -8.95 -25.86
C LYS A 112 11.93 -8.95 -26.63
N LYS A 113 12.55 -7.77 -26.75
CA LYS A 113 13.88 -7.63 -27.36
C LYS A 113 14.95 -8.36 -26.54
N ILE A 114 16.13 -8.53 -27.10
CA ILE A 114 17.28 -9.12 -26.41
C ILE A 114 17.46 -8.42 -25.05
N SER A 115 17.64 -9.20 -23.98
CA SER A 115 17.81 -8.72 -22.60
C SER A 115 16.64 -7.88 -22.04
N TYR A 116 15.43 -8.05 -22.55
CA TYR A 116 14.28 -7.31 -22.04
C TYR A 116 13.99 -7.58 -20.56
N HIS A 117 14.24 -8.82 -20.08
CA HIS A 117 14.06 -9.15 -18.68
C HIS A 117 15.00 -8.36 -17.78
N GLU A 118 16.28 -8.31 -18.14
CA GLU A 118 17.29 -7.55 -17.39
C GLU A 118 16.95 -6.06 -17.36
N LEU A 119 16.55 -5.52 -18.49
CA LEU A 119 16.15 -4.11 -18.57
C LEU A 119 14.89 -3.82 -17.76
N CYS A 120 13.90 -4.70 -17.80
CA CYS A 120 12.70 -4.57 -16.96
C CYS A 120 13.02 -4.70 -15.46
N ASN A 121 13.92 -5.61 -15.08
CA ASN A 121 14.38 -5.74 -13.68
C ASN A 121 15.06 -4.45 -13.21
N MET A 122 15.95 -3.87 -14.01
CA MET A 122 16.63 -2.60 -13.70
C MET A 122 15.63 -1.46 -13.52
N LYS A 123 14.67 -1.32 -14.44
CA LYS A 123 13.63 -0.28 -14.35
C LYS A 123 12.67 -0.49 -13.16
N THR A 124 12.35 -1.73 -12.82
CA THR A 124 11.57 -2.05 -11.62
C THR A 124 12.33 -1.66 -10.35
N ALA A 125 13.66 -1.91 -10.33
CA ALA A 125 14.51 -1.46 -9.26
C ALA A 125 14.54 0.08 -9.13
N GLU A 126 14.60 0.79 -10.26
CA GLU A 126 14.57 2.25 -10.30
C GLU A 126 13.24 2.80 -9.74
N ILE A 127 12.09 2.21 -10.11
CA ILE A 127 10.80 2.57 -9.51
C ILE A 127 10.86 2.42 -7.99
N LEU A 128 11.35 1.30 -7.48
CA LEU A 128 11.46 1.09 -6.04
C LEU A 128 12.35 2.14 -5.37
N VAL A 129 13.48 2.50 -5.99
CA VAL A 129 14.35 3.58 -5.46
C VAL A 129 13.60 4.91 -5.41
N GLU A 130 12.84 5.25 -6.45
CA GLU A 130 12.05 6.49 -6.47
C GLU A 130 10.95 6.47 -5.38
N LEU A 131 10.27 5.34 -5.17
CA LEU A 131 9.31 5.21 -4.08
C LEU A 131 9.99 5.39 -2.71
N LEU A 132 11.18 4.83 -2.51
CA LEU A 132 11.93 4.99 -1.27
C LEU A 132 12.34 6.46 -1.05
N ARG A 133 12.82 7.13 -2.07
CA ARG A 133 13.18 8.57 -2.01
C ARG A 133 11.95 9.43 -1.65
N ASN A 134 10.81 9.15 -2.28
CA ASN A 134 9.56 9.86 -1.98
C ASN A 134 9.07 9.56 -0.56
N SER A 135 9.25 8.34 -0.05
CA SER A 135 8.89 7.99 1.33
C SER A 135 9.80 8.68 2.36
N LEU A 136 11.08 8.83 2.08
CA LEU A 136 12.04 9.52 2.94
C LEU A 136 11.82 11.04 2.97
N GLN A 137 11.35 11.63 1.86
CA GLN A 137 10.92 13.03 1.84
C GLN A 137 9.65 13.28 2.69
N CYS A 138 8.89 12.22 2.98
CA CYS A 138 7.76 12.20 3.90
C CYS A 138 8.16 11.95 5.37
N GLU A 139 9.42 12.18 5.77
CA GLU A 139 9.89 11.97 7.16
C GLU A 139 9.05 12.73 8.19
N LYS A 140 8.44 13.85 7.80
CA LYS A 140 7.44 14.54 8.64
C LYS A 140 6.21 13.67 8.98
N ASP A 141 5.99 12.58 8.27
CA ASP A 141 4.87 11.65 8.48
C ASP A 141 5.33 10.32 9.12
N SER A 142 6.64 10.17 9.37
CA SER A 142 7.26 8.98 9.97
C SER A 142 6.57 8.56 11.28
N ASP A 143 6.17 9.52 12.10
CA ASP A 143 5.55 9.26 13.42
C ASP A 143 4.17 8.61 13.30
N ILE A 144 3.41 8.97 12.25
CA ILE A 144 2.09 8.35 11.99
C ILE A 144 2.26 6.91 11.51
N TYR A 145 3.25 6.63 10.66
CA TYR A 145 3.52 5.25 10.25
C TYR A 145 4.04 4.38 11.40
N LYS A 146 4.86 4.96 12.30
CA LYS A 146 5.25 4.30 13.55
C LYS A 146 4.04 4.01 14.41
N LEU A 147 3.16 5.00 14.61
CA LEU A 147 1.94 4.87 15.36
C LEU A 147 1.03 3.76 14.79
N ILE A 148 0.82 3.71 13.48
CA ILE A 148 0.06 2.64 12.82
C ILE A 148 0.64 1.28 13.18
N LYS A 149 1.97 1.11 12.99
CA LYS A 149 2.66 -0.13 13.32
C LYS A 149 2.55 -0.51 14.80
N GLU A 150 2.63 0.47 15.68
CA GLU A 150 2.51 0.24 17.11
C GLU A 150 1.08 -0.15 17.51
N ILE A 151 0.07 0.48 16.92
CA ILE A 151 -1.35 0.08 17.11
C ILE A 151 -1.57 -1.36 16.65
N ASP A 152 -0.96 -1.79 15.52
CA ASP A 152 -1.13 -3.12 14.96
C ASP A 152 -0.36 -4.21 15.72
N SER A 153 0.79 -3.87 16.31
CA SER A 153 1.70 -4.83 16.94
C SER A 153 1.63 -4.87 18.47
N THR A 154 1.01 -3.88 19.10
CA THR A 154 0.94 -3.73 20.55
C THR A 154 -0.50 -3.46 21.01
N MET A 155 -0.74 -3.51 22.32
CA MET A 155 -2.03 -3.12 22.92
C MET A 155 -2.27 -1.59 22.92
N LEU A 156 -1.60 -0.83 22.06
CA LEU A 156 -1.71 0.63 22.00
C LEU A 156 -3.14 1.09 21.65
N PHE A 157 -3.92 0.24 20.97
CA PHE A 157 -5.35 0.47 20.71
C PHE A 157 -6.21 0.56 21.98
N GLN A 158 -5.69 0.20 23.15
CA GLN A 158 -6.37 0.38 24.44
C GLN A 158 -6.23 1.80 24.98
N LYS A 159 -5.20 2.56 24.56
CA LYS A 159 -4.96 3.93 24.99
C LYS A 159 -6.00 4.91 24.43
N ARG A 160 -6.19 6.03 25.12
CA ARG A 160 -7.01 7.14 24.63
C ARG A 160 -6.20 7.94 23.58
N ILE A 161 -6.90 8.53 22.62
CA ILE A 161 -6.26 9.34 21.57
C ILE A 161 -5.48 10.53 22.15
N ALA A 162 -5.94 11.10 23.26
CA ALA A 162 -5.26 12.18 23.95
C ALA A 162 -3.89 11.74 24.48
N ASP A 163 -3.82 10.55 25.09
CA ASP A 163 -2.58 9.99 25.64
C ASP A 163 -1.56 9.69 24.51
N ILE A 164 -2.05 9.16 23.39
CA ILE A 164 -1.23 8.93 22.19
C ILE A 164 -0.70 10.26 21.61
N ALA A 165 -1.51 11.30 21.61
CA ALA A 165 -1.11 12.60 21.09
C ALA A 165 -0.04 13.24 21.99
N GLU A 166 -0.16 13.11 23.29
CA GLU A 166 0.82 13.58 24.27
C GLU A 166 2.18 12.86 24.10
N GLU A 167 2.16 11.53 23.99
CA GLU A 167 3.40 10.74 23.75
C GLU A 167 4.14 11.13 22.48
N LEU A 168 3.40 11.54 21.43
CA LEU A 168 3.96 12.01 20.16
C LEU A 168 4.26 13.52 20.15
N ASN A 169 4.02 14.23 21.24
CA ASN A 169 4.12 15.69 21.33
C ASN A 169 3.26 16.41 20.27
N TYR A 170 2.07 15.88 19.98
CA TYR A 170 1.11 16.47 19.06
C TYR A 170 -0.12 17.01 19.77
N ASN A 171 -0.70 18.07 19.22
CA ASN A 171 -2.07 18.43 19.56
C ASN A 171 -3.03 17.31 19.05
N PRO A 172 -4.03 16.86 19.86
CA PRO A 172 -4.93 15.79 19.47
C PRO A 172 -5.69 16.02 18.16
N ASP A 173 -6.06 17.26 17.85
CA ASP A 173 -6.76 17.57 16.59
C ASP A 173 -5.83 17.51 15.39
N TYR A 174 -4.59 17.99 15.55
CA TYR A 174 -3.55 17.86 14.54
C TYR A 174 -3.24 16.36 14.26
N LEU A 175 -3.11 15.56 15.31
CA LEU A 175 -2.90 14.11 15.19
C LEU A 175 -4.06 13.46 14.40
N ARG A 176 -5.32 13.77 14.75
CA ARG A 176 -6.51 13.24 14.04
C ARG A 176 -6.50 13.59 12.55
N GLN A 177 -6.21 14.84 12.22
CA GLN A 177 -6.18 15.32 10.83
C GLN A 177 -5.02 14.65 10.05
N LYS A 178 -3.83 14.64 10.65
CA LYS A 178 -2.63 14.06 10.05
C LYS A 178 -2.80 12.55 9.84
N PHE A 179 -3.30 11.84 10.85
CA PHE A 179 -3.59 10.40 10.75
C PHE A 179 -4.59 10.11 9.62
N LYS A 180 -5.73 10.84 9.59
CA LYS A 180 -6.75 10.67 8.54
C LYS A 180 -6.19 10.92 7.14
N LYS A 181 -5.31 11.91 6.98
CA LYS A 181 -4.65 12.22 5.70
C LYS A 181 -3.76 11.08 5.22
N ILE A 182 -3.06 10.38 6.13
CA ILE A 182 -2.09 9.34 5.81
C ILE A 182 -2.76 7.96 5.74
N ALA A 183 -3.58 7.62 6.74
CA ALA A 183 -4.24 6.31 6.85
C ALA A 183 -5.55 6.22 6.05
N GLY A 184 -6.08 7.35 5.53
CA GLY A 184 -7.36 7.39 4.82
C GLY A 184 -8.60 7.29 5.71
N VAL A 185 -8.46 6.84 6.95
CA VAL A 185 -9.52 6.69 7.96
C VAL A 185 -9.21 7.49 9.22
N SER A 186 -10.22 7.81 10.02
CA SER A 186 -9.97 8.51 11.29
C SER A 186 -9.24 7.59 12.28
N LEU A 187 -8.34 8.18 13.09
CA LEU A 187 -7.63 7.44 14.15
C LEU A 187 -8.59 6.68 15.07
N LYS A 188 -9.75 7.28 15.39
CA LYS A 188 -10.80 6.62 16.20
C LYS A 188 -11.37 5.38 15.52
N ALA A 189 -11.68 5.47 14.23
CA ALA A 189 -12.19 4.33 13.44
C ALA A 189 -11.15 3.22 13.35
N TYR A 190 -9.89 3.58 13.10
CA TYR A 190 -8.77 2.65 13.03
C TYR A 190 -8.58 1.87 14.35
N ILE A 191 -8.51 2.58 15.48
CA ILE A 191 -8.40 1.98 16.83
C ILE A 191 -9.59 1.06 17.11
N MET A 192 -10.82 1.47 16.75
CA MET A 192 -12.02 0.66 16.96
C MET A 192 -11.96 -0.64 16.15
N GLN A 193 -11.52 -0.58 14.92
CA GLN A 193 -11.34 -1.76 14.07
C GLN A 193 -10.32 -2.74 14.68
N GLN A 194 -9.18 -2.26 15.18
CA GLN A 194 -8.18 -3.09 15.84
C GLN A 194 -8.72 -3.75 17.12
N ARG A 195 -9.54 -3.02 17.91
CA ARG A 195 -10.23 -3.60 19.09
C ARG A 195 -11.14 -4.75 18.71
N ILE A 196 -11.94 -4.57 17.66
CA ILE A 196 -12.87 -5.61 17.18
C ILE A 196 -12.09 -6.82 16.67
N GLN A 197 -11.08 -6.61 15.84
CA GLN A 197 -10.24 -7.70 15.31
C GLN A 197 -9.55 -8.49 16.44
N ASN A 198 -9.04 -7.79 17.45
CA ASN A 198 -8.42 -8.46 18.59
C ASN A 198 -9.44 -9.23 19.43
N ALA A 199 -10.64 -8.68 19.65
CA ALA A 199 -11.72 -9.39 20.33
C ALA A 199 -12.13 -10.66 19.58
N CYS A 200 -12.27 -10.60 18.25
CA CYS A 200 -12.57 -11.78 17.43
C CYS A 200 -11.47 -12.86 17.56
N LYS A 201 -10.19 -12.46 17.49
CA LYS A 201 -9.07 -13.40 17.66
C LYS A 201 -9.07 -14.08 19.03
N LEU A 202 -9.36 -13.34 20.09
CA LEU A 202 -9.46 -13.92 21.45
C LEU A 202 -10.60 -14.91 21.56
N LEU A 203 -11.77 -14.61 20.99
CA LEU A 203 -12.92 -15.51 20.98
C LEU A 203 -12.64 -16.79 20.19
N GLU A 204 -11.90 -16.69 19.06
CA GLU A 204 -11.49 -17.85 18.26
C GLU A 204 -10.46 -18.73 18.97
N GLN A 205 -9.54 -18.14 19.75
CA GLN A 205 -8.47 -18.89 20.44
C GLN A 205 -8.94 -19.57 21.74
N GLU A 206 -9.91 -19.02 22.43
CA GLU A 206 -10.30 -19.47 23.78
C GLU A 206 -11.56 -20.34 23.81
N ASN A 207 -12.12 -20.77 22.66
CA ASN A 207 -13.34 -21.62 22.62
C ASN A 207 -14.41 -21.18 23.64
N TYR A 208 -14.63 -19.88 23.85
CA TYR A 208 -15.70 -19.42 24.69
C TYR A 208 -17.05 -19.76 24.05
N SER A 209 -17.67 -20.82 24.57
CA SER A 209 -19.07 -21.11 24.37
C SER A 209 -19.87 -19.97 25.05
N CYS A 210 -20.72 -19.30 24.30
CA CYS A 210 -21.76 -18.45 24.87
C CYS A 210 -22.77 -19.28 25.64
#